data_1e45e072ef0546a91785b8e58f9e1c94
#
_entry.id   1e45e072ef0546a91785b8e58f9e1c94
#
_cell.length_a   1.000
_cell.length_b   1.000
_cell.length_c   1.000
_cell.angle_alpha   90.00
_cell.angle_beta   90.00
_cell.angle_gamma   90.00
#
_symmetry.space_group_name_H-M   'P 1'
#
loop_
_entity.id
_entity.type
_entity.pdbx_description
1 polymer ?
#
loop_
_entity_poly.entity_id
_entity_poly.type
_entity_poly.pdbx_seq_one_letter_code
_entity_poly.pdbx_strand_id
1 'polypeptide(L)'
;MTAGHFRIIERKAQKQAVPADPNIGDKTIMKLTETQLEQIRAQVRRVKACGNPFYTERFKNVNPEDIKTQEDFENLVPFCSKQDLRDAYPLGLASVPEEEIVRIHSSSGTTGSPVIIPYTKKDVEDWAIMFARCYEMAGITSKDRLHITPGYGLWTAGIGFQAGCERLGAMAIPMGPGNTEKQLQMMQDLKSTVICATSSYALLLAEQVEARGLKDKIHLTKGIIGSERWGEKMRNRIKNILGIELFDIYGLTECYGPGIGINCPGEEGIHVFDDYVYVEILDPITGKPVPEGELGEITLTTFVKEGAPLFRFRTHDLAAFIPGECKCGCKYPRITPIMGRSDDMVKVKGNIIFPSTIEDVIRSVPGTSSEYRAVIEHVDGKDKMTIFVEVEGGTDRTEAALTMTYNFKQKYNMTPEVKIVGVGELPRSEKKTKRIEDKRFD
;
A
#
# COMPACT_ATOMS: atom_id res chain seq x y z
N MET A 1 -14.67 10.97 -20.74
CA MET A 1 -13.42 10.18 -20.87
C MET A 1 -13.79 8.88 -21.55
N THR A 2 -13.17 8.54 -22.67
CA THR A 2 -13.63 7.42 -23.51
C THR A 2 -12.90 6.13 -23.13
N ALA A 3 -13.60 5.00 -23.17
CA ALA A 3 -13.11 3.65 -22.89
C ALA A 3 -11.78 3.25 -23.59
N GLY A 4 -11.37 4.01 -24.61
CA GLY A 4 -10.13 3.79 -25.35
C GLY A 4 -8.83 4.08 -24.59
N HIS A 5 -8.86 4.94 -23.56
CA HIS A 5 -7.67 5.29 -22.78
C HIS A 5 -7.33 4.27 -21.68
N PHE A 6 -8.34 3.57 -21.17
CA PHE A 6 -8.14 2.47 -20.21
C PHE A 6 -7.50 1.25 -20.88
N ARG A 7 -7.85 0.95 -22.15
CA ARG A 7 -7.24 -0.15 -22.92
C ARG A 7 -5.73 0.00 -23.16
N ILE A 8 -5.19 1.21 -23.10
CA ILE A 8 -3.74 1.44 -23.24
C ILE A 8 -3.01 1.08 -21.94
N ILE A 9 -3.65 1.29 -20.79
CA ILE A 9 -3.12 0.86 -19.48
C ILE A 9 -3.20 -0.66 -19.37
N GLU A 10 -4.32 -1.27 -19.81
CA GLU A 10 -4.51 -2.73 -19.87
C GLU A 10 -3.43 -3.43 -20.70
N ARG A 11 -3.11 -2.94 -21.91
CA ARG A 11 -2.07 -3.53 -22.76
C ARG A 11 -0.66 -3.44 -22.20
N LYS A 12 -0.40 -2.56 -21.22
CA LYS A 12 0.93 -2.39 -20.61
C LYS A 12 1.06 -3.13 -19.29
N ALA A 13 -0.02 -3.21 -18.50
CA ALA A 13 -0.11 -4.11 -17.35
C ALA A 13 -0.01 -5.58 -17.79
N GLN A 14 -0.58 -5.94 -18.94
CA GLN A 14 -0.49 -7.28 -19.54
C GLN A 14 0.93 -7.72 -19.92
N LYS A 15 1.91 -6.82 -20.06
CA LYS A 15 3.32 -7.22 -20.27
C LYS A 15 4.07 -7.57 -18.99
N GLN A 16 3.50 -7.30 -17.81
CA GLN A 16 4.02 -7.72 -16.50
C GLN A 16 3.07 -8.71 -15.79
N ALA A 17 1.87 -8.93 -16.34
CA ALA A 17 1.00 -10.01 -15.89
C ALA A 17 1.57 -11.35 -16.36
N VAL A 18 1.57 -12.33 -15.47
CA VAL A 18 1.79 -13.74 -15.84
C VAL A 18 0.82 -14.06 -16.98
N PRO A 19 1.27 -14.64 -18.11
CA PRO A 19 0.37 -14.97 -19.21
C PRO A 19 -0.79 -15.82 -18.71
N ALA A 20 -2.02 -15.35 -18.90
CA ALA A 20 -3.21 -16.14 -18.60
C ALA A 20 -3.22 -17.39 -19.49
N ASP A 21 -3.41 -18.56 -18.88
CA ASP A 21 -3.62 -19.81 -19.62
C ASP A 21 -4.93 -19.68 -20.41
N PRO A 22 -4.91 -19.82 -21.75
CA PRO A 22 -6.10 -19.68 -22.59
C PRO A 22 -7.18 -20.75 -22.33
N ASN A 23 -6.90 -21.77 -21.51
CA ASN A 23 -7.83 -22.86 -21.19
C ASN A 23 -8.52 -22.73 -19.82
N ILE A 24 -8.33 -21.63 -19.09
CA ILE A 24 -9.07 -21.40 -17.84
C ILE A 24 -10.50 -20.98 -18.21
N GLY A 25 -11.38 -21.95 -18.19
CA GLY A 25 -12.82 -21.72 -18.26
C GLY A 25 -13.30 -20.94 -17.04
N ASP A 26 -14.28 -20.06 -17.27
CA ASP A 26 -14.96 -19.21 -16.30
C ASP A 26 -13.99 -18.39 -15.40
N LYS A 27 -13.70 -17.16 -15.85
CA LYS A 27 -12.81 -16.20 -15.18
C LYS A 27 -13.33 -15.93 -13.76
N THR A 28 -12.77 -16.62 -12.79
CA THR A 28 -13.28 -16.68 -11.42
C THR A 28 -12.93 -15.38 -10.70
N ILE A 29 -13.90 -14.50 -10.55
CA ILE A 29 -13.87 -13.42 -9.54
C ILE A 29 -13.84 -14.12 -8.17
N MET A 30 -13.09 -13.57 -7.21
CA MET A 30 -13.06 -14.11 -5.84
C MET A 30 -14.50 -14.15 -5.30
N LYS A 31 -15.02 -15.36 -5.10
CA LYS A 31 -16.43 -15.56 -4.70
C LYS A 31 -16.56 -15.52 -3.18
N LEU A 32 -17.53 -14.74 -2.70
CA LEU A 32 -17.93 -14.79 -1.30
C LEU A 32 -18.47 -16.18 -0.95
N THR A 33 -17.94 -16.75 0.11
CA THR A 33 -18.46 -17.97 0.71
C THR A 33 -19.75 -17.67 1.50
N GLU A 34 -20.58 -18.69 1.79
CA GLU A 34 -21.78 -18.50 2.63
C GLU A 34 -21.41 -17.96 4.02
N THR A 35 -20.29 -18.40 4.60
CA THR A 35 -19.81 -17.87 5.89
C THR A 35 -19.50 -16.38 5.79
N GLN A 36 -18.83 -15.93 4.74
CA GLN A 36 -18.52 -14.51 4.53
C GLN A 36 -19.78 -13.68 4.26
N LEU A 37 -20.73 -14.21 3.50
CA LEU A 37 -22.04 -13.57 3.31
C LEU A 37 -22.79 -13.40 4.64
N GLU A 38 -22.77 -14.43 5.53
CA GLU A 38 -23.39 -14.30 6.85
C GLU A 38 -22.64 -13.27 7.73
N GLN A 39 -21.32 -13.21 7.65
CA GLN A 39 -20.56 -12.17 8.35
C GLN A 39 -20.93 -10.77 7.87
N ILE A 40 -21.12 -10.58 6.55
CA ILE A 40 -21.60 -9.31 5.98
C ILE A 40 -23.00 -8.98 6.49
N ARG A 41 -23.96 -9.94 6.44
CA ARG A 41 -25.31 -9.77 6.99
C ARG A 41 -25.27 -9.34 8.46
N ALA A 42 -24.47 -10.05 9.27
CA ALA A 42 -24.29 -9.73 10.69
C ALA A 42 -23.75 -8.32 10.90
N GLN A 43 -22.76 -7.91 10.12
CA GLN A 43 -22.24 -6.54 10.20
C GLN A 43 -23.29 -5.49 9.78
N VAL A 44 -24.05 -5.74 8.73
CA VAL A 44 -25.14 -4.84 8.31
C VAL A 44 -26.22 -4.73 9.38
N ARG A 45 -26.64 -5.85 10.00
CA ARG A 45 -27.57 -5.83 11.15
C ARG A 45 -27.02 -4.97 12.29
N ARG A 46 -25.75 -5.15 12.63
CA ARG A 46 -25.09 -4.45 13.73
C ARG A 46 -25.03 -2.93 13.48
N VAL A 47 -24.60 -2.49 12.31
CA VAL A 47 -24.48 -1.05 12.01
C VAL A 47 -25.84 -0.37 11.84
N LYS A 48 -26.88 -1.11 11.42
CA LYS A 48 -28.26 -0.57 11.42
C LYS A 48 -28.80 -0.39 12.83
N ALA A 49 -28.40 -1.23 13.77
CA ALA A 49 -28.84 -1.17 15.16
C ALA A 49 -28.05 -0.21 16.05
N CYS A 50 -26.85 0.25 15.63
CA CYS A 50 -25.96 1.07 16.47
C CYS A 50 -26.47 2.50 16.69
N GLY A 51 -27.47 2.95 15.91
CA GLY A 51 -28.02 4.31 16.03
C GLY A 51 -27.14 5.43 15.48
N ASN A 52 -25.95 5.13 14.97
CA ASN A 52 -25.06 6.13 14.40
C ASN A 52 -25.57 6.61 13.02
N PRO A 53 -25.76 7.93 12.81
CA PRO A 53 -26.31 8.49 11.58
C PRO A 53 -25.53 8.10 10.32
N PHE A 54 -24.21 7.99 10.40
CA PHE A 54 -23.35 7.58 9.28
C PHE A 54 -23.77 6.24 8.69
N TYR A 55 -24.07 5.26 9.54
CA TYR A 55 -24.48 3.92 9.09
C TYR A 55 -25.98 3.82 8.85
N THR A 56 -26.80 4.37 9.75
CA THR A 56 -28.25 4.23 9.65
C THR A 56 -28.80 4.88 8.38
N GLU A 57 -28.28 6.05 7.98
CA GLU A 57 -28.66 6.68 6.71
C GLU A 57 -28.17 5.91 5.50
N ARG A 58 -26.91 5.44 5.52
CA ARG A 58 -26.30 4.69 4.43
C ARG A 58 -26.98 3.35 4.17
N PHE A 59 -27.43 2.68 5.22
CA PHE A 59 -28.04 1.36 5.15
C PHE A 59 -29.57 1.37 5.33
N LYS A 60 -30.24 2.54 5.29
CA LYS A 60 -31.69 2.64 5.53
C LYS A 60 -32.51 1.74 4.62
N ASN A 61 -32.13 1.62 3.35
CA ASN A 61 -32.80 0.86 2.32
C ASN A 61 -32.23 -0.57 2.14
N VAL A 62 -31.24 -0.98 2.94
CA VAL A 62 -30.62 -2.29 2.85
C VAL A 62 -31.24 -3.21 3.88
N ASN A 63 -31.94 -4.25 3.42
CA ASN A 63 -32.35 -5.35 4.28
C ASN A 63 -31.23 -6.42 4.28
N PRO A 64 -30.56 -6.71 5.42
CA PRO A 64 -29.48 -7.69 5.44
C PRO A 64 -29.89 -9.08 4.94
N GLU A 65 -31.16 -9.47 5.12
CA GLU A 65 -31.65 -10.79 4.70
C GLU A 65 -31.81 -10.94 3.17
N ASP A 66 -31.73 -9.81 2.44
CA ASP A 66 -31.76 -9.82 0.98
C ASP A 66 -30.35 -10.03 0.37
N ILE A 67 -29.29 -9.96 1.18
CA ILE A 67 -27.91 -10.24 0.76
C ILE A 67 -27.68 -11.76 0.80
N LYS A 68 -28.12 -12.47 -0.22
CA LYS A 68 -28.03 -13.95 -0.32
C LYS A 68 -26.88 -14.42 -1.21
N THR A 69 -26.48 -13.58 -2.14
CA THR A 69 -25.43 -13.86 -3.13
C THR A 69 -24.42 -12.72 -3.17
N GLN A 70 -23.30 -12.96 -3.84
CA GLN A 70 -22.34 -11.90 -4.13
C GLN A 70 -22.96 -10.78 -4.97
N GLU A 71 -23.82 -11.11 -5.94
CA GLU A 71 -24.52 -10.13 -6.77
C GLU A 71 -25.45 -9.24 -5.92
N ASP A 72 -26.16 -9.82 -4.94
CA ASP A 72 -26.96 -9.04 -4.00
C ASP A 72 -26.09 -8.10 -3.17
N PHE A 73 -24.94 -8.57 -2.67
CA PHE A 73 -23.98 -7.74 -1.95
C PHE A 73 -23.50 -6.58 -2.81
N GLU A 74 -23.10 -6.83 -4.05
CA GLU A 74 -22.62 -5.82 -4.99
C GLU A 74 -23.69 -4.78 -5.34
N ASN A 75 -24.94 -5.17 -5.44
CA ASN A 75 -26.06 -4.31 -5.81
C ASN A 75 -26.69 -3.56 -4.62
N LEU A 76 -26.71 -4.15 -3.43
CA LEU A 76 -27.43 -3.60 -2.27
C LEU A 76 -26.51 -2.81 -1.33
N VAL A 77 -25.24 -3.22 -1.17
CA VAL A 77 -24.32 -2.58 -0.25
C VAL A 77 -23.62 -1.39 -0.92
N PRO A 78 -23.81 -0.16 -0.41
CA PRO A 78 -23.28 1.03 -1.05
C PRO A 78 -21.76 1.16 -0.85
N PHE A 79 -21.10 1.79 -1.82
CA PHE A 79 -19.70 2.18 -1.69
C PHE A 79 -19.49 3.21 -0.58
N CYS A 80 -18.30 3.18 0.02
CA CYS A 80 -17.79 4.17 0.94
C CYS A 80 -16.51 4.78 0.39
N SER A 81 -16.41 6.10 0.41
CA SER A 81 -15.24 6.85 -0.03
C SER A 81 -14.45 7.41 1.17
N LYS A 82 -13.22 7.83 0.92
CA LYS A 82 -12.43 8.54 1.94
C LYS A 82 -13.08 9.86 2.37
N GLN A 83 -13.81 10.52 1.48
CA GLN A 83 -14.53 11.76 1.81
C GLN A 83 -15.68 11.47 2.80
N ASP A 84 -16.43 10.40 2.58
CA ASP A 84 -17.47 9.97 3.54
C ASP A 84 -16.90 9.78 4.96
N LEU A 85 -15.69 9.17 5.05
CA LEU A 85 -15.04 8.98 6.35
C LEU A 85 -14.55 10.30 6.97
N ARG A 86 -14.12 11.27 6.16
CA ARG A 86 -13.72 12.61 6.63
C ARG A 86 -14.91 13.42 7.15
N ASP A 87 -16.04 13.31 6.47
CA ASP A 87 -17.27 14.03 6.85
C ASP A 87 -17.84 13.53 8.18
N ALA A 88 -17.45 12.32 8.59
CA ALA A 88 -17.77 11.76 9.91
C ALA A 88 -16.80 12.17 11.04
N TYR A 89 -15.91 13.13 10.82
CA TYR A 89 -15.00 13.62 11.86
C TYR A 89 -15.78 14.25 13.05
N PRO A 90 -15.36 14.08 14.33
CA PRO A 90 -14.20 13.28 14.77
C PRO A 90 -14.50 11.79 15.01
N LEU A 91 -15.62 11.42 15.62
CA LEU A 91 -15.98 10.04 16.03
C LEU A 91 -17.26 9.54 15.35
N GLY A 92 -17.72 10.21 14.29
CA GLY A 92 -18.92 9.83 13.56
C GLY A 92 -18.85 8.46 12.86
N LEU A 93 -17.69 7.78 12.89
CA LEU A 93 -17.53 6.40 12.43
C LEU A 93 -17.74 5.36 13.55
N ALA A 94 -17.92 5.79 14.81
CA ALA A 94 -18.08 4.83 15.91
C ALA A 94 -19.40 4.07 15.75
N SER A 95 -19.30 2.75 15.66
CA SER A 95 -20.46 1.85 15.59
C SER A 95 -20.68 1.08 16.91
N VAL A 96 -20.00 1.51 17.95
CA VAL A 96 -20.10 1.05 19.35
C VAL A 96 -20.21 2.25 20.28
N PRO A 97 -20.69 2.09 21.53
CA PRO A 97 -20.63 3.12 22.56
C PRO A 97 -19.17 3.60 22.81
N GLU A 98 -18.99 4.88 23.16
CA GLU A 98 -17.65 5.45 23.36
C GLU A 98 -16.85 4.75 24.46
N GLU A 99 -17.49 4.23 25.50
CA GLU A 99 -16.89 3.45 26.57
C GLU A 99 -16.28 2.12 26.13
N GLU A 100 -16.67 1.59 24.96
CA GLU A 100 -16.08 0.39 24.38
C GLU A 100 -14.86 0.70 23.50
N ILE A 101 -14.61 1.98 23.19
CA ILE A 101 -13.47 2.42 22.40
C ILE A 101 -12.23 2.49 23.29
N VAL A 102 -11.28 1.58 23.07
CA VAL A 102 -10.03 1.52 23.86
C VAL A 102 -8.86 2.19 23.16
N ARG A 103 -9.00 2.53 21.87
CA ARG A 103 -7.94 3.14 21.07
C ARG A 103 -8.53 3.88 19.88
N ILE A 104 -7.86 4.95 19.45
CA ILE A 104 -8.11 5.62 18.17
C ILE A 104 -6.84 5.68 17.35
N HIS A 105 -6.98 5.65 16.04
CA HIS A 105 -5.93 5.98 15.09
C HIS A 105 -6.44 6.99 14.08
N SER A 106 -5.51 7.68 13.41
CA SER A 106 -5.84 8.72 12.46
C SER A 106 -5.00 8.61 11.19
N SER A 107 -5.62 8.89 10.06
CA SER A 107 -4.88 9.16 8.83
C SER A 107 -4.10 10.49 8.95
N SER A 108 -3.08 10.68 8.11
CA SER A 108 -2.17 11.85 8.19
C SER A 108 -2.85 13.22 7.98
N GLY A 109 -4.07 13.26 7.42
CA GLY A 109 -4.83 14.50 7.21
C GLY A 109 -4.19 15.51 6.25
N THR A 110 -3.23 15.11 5.41
CA THR A 110 -2.47 16.01 4.51
C THR A 110 -3.33 16.76 3.50
N THR A 111 -4.55 16.28 3.22
CA THR A 111 -5.45 16.84 2.20
C THR A 111 -6.83 17.23 2.78
N GLY A 112 -6.92 17.53 4.07
CA GLY A 112 -8.18 17.90 4.74
C GLY A 112 -8.29 17.36 6.16
N SER A 113 -9.50 17.30 6.72
CA SER A 113 -9.72 16.70 8.05
C SER A 113 -9.20 15.27 8.09
N PRO A 114 -8.50 14.87 9.16
CA PRO A 114 -8.05 13.50 9.32
C PRO A 114 -9.26 12.55 9.48
N VAL A 115 -9.09 11.31 9.03
CA VAL A 115 -10.05 10.24 9.35
C VAL A 115 -9.66 9.65 10.70
N ILE A 116 -10.57 9.65 11.66
CA ILE A 116 -10.38 9.02 12.98
C ILE A 116 -11.04 7.65 12.97
N ILE A 117 -10.27 6.63 13.29
CA ILE A 117 -10.75 5.24 13.33
C ILE A 117 -10.74 4.76 14.78
N PRO A 118 -11.91 4.51 15.37
CA PRO A 118 -12.02 3.90 16.69
C PRO A 118 -11.80 2.38 16.64
N TYR A 119 -11.25 1.84 17.71
CA TYR A 119 -10.99 0.42 17.90
C TYR A 119 -11.55 -0.05 19.24
N THR A 120 -12.27 -1.16 19.24
CA THR A 120 -12.61 -1.92 20.44
C THR A 120 -11.42 -2.76 20.89
N LYS A 121 -11.52 -3.36 22.08
CA LYS A 121 -10.53 -4.33 22.54
C LYS A 121 -10.35 -5.49 21.54
N LYS A 122 -11.47 -5.97 20.98
CA LYS A 122 -11.45 -7.02 19.97
C LYS A 122 -10.73 -6.57 18.68
N ASP A 123 -11.00 -5.36 18.21
CA ASP A 123 -10.33 -4.84 17.01
C ASP A 123 -8.81 -4.76 17.19
N VAL A 124 -8.35 -4.39 18.38
CA VAL A 124 -6.91 -4.36 18.72
C VAL A 124 -6.31 -5.77 18.71
N GLU A 125 -7.03 -6.76 19.26
CA GLU A 125 -6.59 -8.15 19.29
C GLU A 125 -6.57 -8.76 17.87
N ASP A 126 -7.61 -8.54 17.09
CA ASP A 126 -7.69 -9.01 15.69
C ASP A 126 -6.54 -8.47 14.86
N TRP A 127 -6.23 -7.18 15.02
CA TRP A 127 -5.13 -6.55 14.32
C TRP A 127 -3.77 -7.13 14.73
N ALA A 128 -3.55 -7.37 16.03
CA ALA A 128 -2.34 -8.03 16.51
C ALA A 128 -2.19 -9.47 15.97
N ILE A 129 -3.30 -10.20 15.80
CA ILE A 129 -3.33 -11.53 15.18
C ILE A 129 -2.89 -11.44 13.71
N MET A 130 -3.47 -10.54 12.92
CA MET A 130 -3.10 -10.37 11.52
C MET A 130 -1.62 -10.01 11.36
N PHE A 131 -1.11 -9.12 12.21
CA PHE A 131 0.32 -8.76 12.19
C PHE A 131 1.23 -9.93 12.57
N ALA A 132 0.88 -10.71 13.58
CA ALA A 132 1.63 -11.92 13.93
C ALA A 132 1.67 -12.92 12.77
N ARG A 133 0.55 -13.13 12.07
CA ARG A 133 0.51 -13.93 10.83
C ARG A 133 1.44 -13.39 9.74
N CYS A 134 1.51 -12.06 9.58
CA CYS A 134 2.46 -11.45 8.65
C CYS A 134 3.90 -11.86 8.99
N TYR A 135 4.26 -11.82 10.26
CA TYR A 135 5.59 -12.22 10.70
C TYR A 135 5.86 -13.71 10.50
N GLU A 136 4.89 -14.56 10.85
CA GLU A 136 4.98 -15.99 10.63
C GLU A 136 5.15 -16.33 9.14
N MET A 137 4.40 -15.69 8.25
CA MET A 137 4.54 -15.84 6.80
C MET A 137 5.90 -15.38 6.27
N ALA A 138 6.52 -14.38 6.90
CA ALA A 138 7.88 -13.94 6.61
C ALA A 138 8.94 -14.86 7.28
N GLY A 139 8.54 -15.91 7.98
CA GLY A 139 9.44 -16.81 8.71
C GLY A 139 10.13 -16.14 9.90
N ILE A 140 9.48 -15.16 10.51
CA ILE A 140 9.92 -14.51 11.76
C ILE A 140 9.34 -15.30 12.93
N THR A 141 10.10 -15.44 14.00
CA THR A 141 9.78 -16.26 15.16
C THR A 141 9.96 -15.49 16.48
N SER A 142 9.57 -16.10 17.59
CA SER A 142 9.79 -15.54 18.93
C SER A 142 11.27 -15.33 19.31
N LYS A 143 12.23 -15.83 18.51
CA LYS A 143 13.67 -15.63 18.73
C LYS A 143 14.18 -14.34 18.10
N ASP A 144 13.37 -13.70 17.25
CA ASP A 144 13.75 -12.52 16.51
C ASP A 144 13.66 -11.24 17.34
N ARG A 145 14.37 -10.21 16.90
CA ARG A 145 14.44 -8.88 17.49
C ARG A 145 14.07 -7.86 16.43
N LEU A 146 12.87 -7.30 16.56
CA LEU A 146 12.26 -6.43 15.57
C LEU A 146 12.57 -4.97 15.85
N HIS A 147 13.39 -4.35 15.02
CA HIS A 147 13.73 -2.94 15.06
C HIS A 147 12.64 -2.14 14.34
N ILE A 148 11.77 -1.48 15.11
CA ILE A 148 10.54 -0.84 14.62
C ILE A 148 10.79 0.65 14.44
N THR A 149 10.91 1.11 13.20
CA THR A 149 11.20 2.51 12.87
C THR A 149 9.98 3.36 12.51
N PRO A 150 8.82 2.82 12.10
CA PRO A 150 7.64 3.64 11.81
C PRO A 150 7.15 4.43 13.02
N GLY A 151 6.50 5.58 12.75
CA GLY A 151 6.01 6.48 13.79
C GLY A 151 4.95 5.86 14.69
N TYR A 152 5.00 6.25 15.94
CA TYR A 152 4.01 6.00 16.97
C TYR A 152 3.04 7.19 17.10
N GLY A 153 2.05 7.10 17.97
CA GLY A 153 1.03 8.11 18.18
C GLY A 153 -0.27 7.79 17.43
N LEU A 154 -0.90 8.79 16.82
CA LEU A 154 -2.18 8.58 16.12
C LEU A 154 -2.03 7.75 14.84
N TRP A 155 -0.85 7.70 14.25
CA TRP A 155 -0.62 6.86 13.08
C TRP A 155 -0.53 5.38 13.45
N THR A 156 -1.04 4.52 12.58
CA THR A 156 -1.21 3.08 12.86
C THR A 156 0.10 2.28 12.85
N ALA A 157 1.12 2.73 12.09
CA ALA A 157 2.22 1.83 11.74
C ALA A 157 3.01 1.32 12.96
N GLY A 158 3.66 2.19 13.73
CA GLY A 158 4.56 1.76 14.84
C GLY A 158 3.88 0.80 15.83
N ILE A 159 2.69 1.16 16.30
CA ILE A 159 1.97 0.35 17.29
C ILE A 159 1.48 -0.99 16.73
N GLY A 160 1.12 -1.04 15.43
CA GLY A 160 0.70 -2.28 14.79
C GLY A 160 1.86 -3.28 14.70
N PHE A 161 3.02 -2.82 14.24
CA PHE A 161 4.24 -3.63 14.22
C PHE A 161 4.61 -4.17 15.61
N GLN A 162 4.50 -3.32 16.65
CA GLN A 162 4.78 -3.73 18.02
C GLN A 162 3.77 -4.75 18.53
N ALA A 163 2.48 -4.51 18.37
CA ALA A 163 1.43 -5.41 18.87
C ALA A 163 1.55 -6.82 18.26
N GLY A 164 1.82 -6.91 16.95
CA GLY A 164 2.08 -8.20 16.31
C GLY A 164 3.35 -8.87 16.80
N CYS A 165 4.42 -8.11 17.01
CA CYS A 165 5.69 -8.61 17.55
C CYS A 165 5.51 -9.21 18.96
N GLU A 166 4.84 -8.48 19.86
CA GLU A 166 4.55 -8.93 21.23
C GLU A 166 3.65 -10.16 21.23
N ARG A 167 2.65 -10.20 20.34
CA ARG A 167 1.79 -11.37 20.20
C ARG A 167 2.54 -12.60 19.68
N LEU A 168 3.49 -12.44 18.78
CA LEU A 168 4.38 -13.51 18.32
C LEU A 168 5.33 -14.00 19.43
N GLY A 169 5.53 -13.20 20.47
CA GLY A 169 6.50 -13.46 21.54
C GLY A 169 7.92 -13.06 21.18
N ALA A 170 8.12 -12.27 20.13
CA ALA A 170 9.43 -11.74 19.72
C ALA A 170 9.78 -10.46 20.49
N MET A 171 11.05 -10.04 20.44
CA MET A 171 11.49 -8.82 21.10
C MET A 171 11.20 -7.59 20.24
N ALA A 172 10.31 -6.71 20.71
CA ALA A 172 10.07 -5.42 20.09
C ALA A 172 11.11 -4.39 20.54
N ILE A 173 11.71 -3.67 19.56
CA ILE A 173 12.61 -2.53 19.77
C ILE A 173 11.91 -1.29 19.18
N PRO A 174 11.10 -0.56 19.96
CA PRO A 174 10.20 0.48 19.48
C PRO A 174 10.93 1.83 19.32
N MET A 175 11.75 1.95 18.29
CA MET A 175 12.58 3.14 18.07
C MET A 175 11.80 4.36 17.58
N GLY A 176 10.79 4.15 16.73
CA GLY A 176 10.13 5.25 16.03
C GLY A 176 11.02 5.87 14.93
N PRO A 177 10.55 6.93 14.23
CA PRO A 177 11.27 7.54 13.12
C PRO A 177 12.39 8.48 13.56
N GLY A 178 13.35 8.71 12.67
CA GLY A 178 14.43 9.69 12.86
C GLY A 178 15.61 9.20 13.69
N ASN A 179 16.52 10.12 13.99
CA ASN A 179 17.74 9.86 14.75
C ASN A 179 18.56 8.68 14.22
N THR A 180 18.96 8.77 12.97
CA THR A 180 19.68 7.71 12.22
C THR A 180 20.90 7.17 12.98
N GLU A 181 21.66 8.02 13.68
CA GLU A 181 22.79 7.61 14.49
C GLU A 181 22.38 6.59 15.56
N LYS A 182 21.33 6.93 16.33
CA LYS A 182 20.83 6.07 17.39
C LYS A 182 20.20 4.80 16.85
N GLN A 183 19.56 4.87 15.67
CA GLN A 183 19.04 3.68 15.00
C GLN A 183 20.17 2.68 14.72
N LEU A 184 21.25 3.14 14.08
CA LEU A 184 22.39 2.29 13.75
C LEU A 184 23.09 1.75 14.99
N GLN A 185 23.25 2.59 16.04
CA GLN A 185 23.82 2.14 17.31
C GLN A 185 22.95 1.02 17.93
N MET A 186 21.64 1.25 18.07
CA MET A 186 20.76 0.27 18.70
C MET A 186 20.63 -1.03 17.89
N MET A 187 20.68 -0.96 16.55
CA MET A 187 20.73 -2.15 15.73
C MET A 187 21.92 -3.04 16.03
N GLN A 188 23.09 -2.44 16.26
CA GLN A 188 24.32 -3.17 16.61
C GLN A 188 24.25 -3.69 18.06
N ASP A 189 23.98 -2.80 19.02
CA ASP A 189 24.00 -3.12 20.46
C ASP A 189 22.97 -4.19 20.84
N LEU A 190 21.78 -4.08 20.27
CA LEU A 190 20.68 -5.02 20.52
C LEU A 190 20.61 -6.17 19.54
N LYS A 191 21.54 -6.24 18.57
CA LYS A 191 21.63 -7.29 17.55
C LYS A 191 20.28 -7.54 16.88
N SER A 192 19.65 -6.47 16.36
CA SER A 192 18.36 -6.55 15.68
C SER A 192 18.43 -7.52 14.50
N THR A 193 17.46 -8.43 14.37
CA THR A 193 17.41 -9.44 13.29
C THR A 193 16.43 -9.07 12.19
N VAL A 194 15.44 -8.22 12.50
CA VAL A 194 14.42 -7.76 11.57
C VAL A 194 14.31 -6.25 11.64
N ILE A 195 14.22 -5.60 10.48
CA ILE A 195 13.87 -4.18 10.40
C ILE A 195 12.42 -4.01 9.91
N CYS A 196 11.64 -3.19 10.61
CA CYS A 196 10.33 -2.73 10.16
C CYS A 196 10.44 -1.24 9.79
N ALA A 197 10.16 -0.88 8.54
CA ALA A 197 10.38 0.48 8.05
C ALA A 197 9.46 0.85 6.88
N THR A 198 9.35 2.17 6.59
CA THR A 198 8.92 2.61 5.26
C THR A 198 10.04 2.35 4.26
N SER A 199 9.70 2.20 2.98
CA SER A 199 10.71 1.89 1.95
C SER A 199 11.78 2.98 1.82
N SER A 200 11.38 4.26 1.88
CA SER A 200 12.32 5.38 1.81
C SER A 200 13.28 5.40 3.01
N TYR A 201 12.78 5.08 4.21
CA TYR A 201 13.62 5.08 5.40
C TYR A 201 14.54 3.84 5.46
N ALA A 202 14.05 2.68 5.00
CA ALA A 202 14.89 1.48 4.85
C ALA A 202 16.06 1.73 3.88
N LEU A 203 15.80 2.43 2.76
CA LEU A 203 16.86 2.81 1.83
C LEU A 203 17.88 3.76 2.48
N LEU A 204 17.39 4.80 3.19
CA LEU A 204 18.26 5.73 3.93
C LEU A 204 19.18 4.98 4.91
N LEU A 205 18.61 4.07 5.71
CA LEU A 205 19.40 3.28 6.68
C LEU A 205 20.40 2.36 5.97
N ALA A 206 20.01 1.74 4.86
CA ALA A 206 20.90 0.89 4.07
C ALA A 206 22.10 1.72 3.53
N GLU A 207 21.85 2.88 2.95
CA GLU A 207 22.89 3.79 2.46
C GLU A 207 23.85 4.26 3.60
N GLN A 208 23.31 4.49 4.80
CA GLN A 208 24.13 4.84 5.96
C GLN A 208 24.96 3.67 6.48
N VAL A 209 24.42 2.46 6.45
CA VAL A 209 25.17 1.21 6.78
C VAL A 209 26.34 1.02 5.81
N GLU A 210 26.11 1.21 4.52
CA GLU A 210 27.13 1.09 3.46
C GLU A 210 28.22 2.16 3.62
N ALA A 211 27.83 3.45 3.72
CA ALA A 211 28.74 4.57 3.82
C ALA A 211 29.67 4.51 5.04
N ARG A 212 29.24 3.84 6.11
CA ARG A 212 30.01 3.70 7.35
C ARG A 212 30.69 2.35 7.52
N GLY A 213 30.56 1.45 6.56
CA GLY A 213 31.14 0.12 6.63
C GLY A 213 30.62 -0.72 7.80
N LEU A 214 29.31 -0.60 8.11
CA LEU A 214 28.70 -1.27 9.28
C LEU A 214 28.08 -2.63 8.96
N LYS A 215 28.14 -3.10 7.71
CA LYS A 215 27.49 -4.33 7.26
C LYS A 215 27.81 -5.54 8.16
N ASP A 216 29.06 -5.73 8.52
CA ASP A 216 29.49 -6.85 9.35
C ASP A 216 29.16 -6.69 10.85
N LYS A 217 28.65 -5.53 11.24
CA LYS A 217 28.29 -5.22 12.63
C LYS A 217 26.78 -5.30 12.91
N ILE A 218 25.96 -5.36 11.86
CA ILE A 218 24.52 -5.52 11.98
C ILE A 218 24.13 -6.98 11.76
N HIS A 219 23.05 -7.42 12.40
CA HIS A 219 22.59 -8.81 12.37
C HIS A 219 21.25 -8.97 11.66
N LEU A 220 20.84 -7.99 10.86
CA LEU A 220 19.58 -8.05 10.12
C LEU A 220 19.60 -9.22 9.12
N THR A 221 18.51 -9.95 9.07
CA THR A 221 18.26 -11.05 8.14
C THR A 221 17.01 -10.78 7.29
N LYS A 222 16.04 -10.01 7.82
CA LYS A 222 14.78 -9.72 7.18
C LYS A 222 14.37 -8.25 7.32
N GLY A 223 13.56 -7.77 6.37
CA GLY A 223 12.91 -6.48 6.44
C GLY A 223 11.43 -6.57 6.10
N ILE A 224 10.57 -6.02 6.97
CA ILE A 224 9.15 -5.85 6.71
C ILE A 224 8.93 -4.39 6.31
N ILE A 225 8.66 -4.19 5.04
CA ILE A 225 8.65 -2.86 4.42
C ILE A 225 7.25 -2.56 3.89
N GLY A 226 6.77 -1.34 4.04
CA GLY A 226 5.46 -0.95 3.54
C GLY A 226 5.19 0.55 3.64
N SER A 227 3.91 0.91 3.60
CA SER A 227 3.38 2.29 3.69
C SER A 227 3.68 3.18 2.48
N GLU A 228 4.59 2.82 1.61
CA GLU A 228 4.95 3.53 0.38
C GLU A 228 5.09 2.52 -0.75
N ARG A 229 4.77 2.97 -1.97
CA ARG A 229 5.11 2.20 -3.15
C ARG A 229 6.62 2.22 -3.37
N TRP A 230 7.20 1.07 -3.66
CA TRP A 230 8.62 0.90 -3.96
C TRP A 230 8.85 -0.07 -5.11
N GLY A 231 9.71 0.32 -6.04
CA GLY A 231 10.01 -0.46 -7.23
C GLY A 231 11.13 -1.48 -6.99
N GLU A 232 11.34 -2.36 -7.96
CA GLU A 232 12.38 -3.40 -7.91
C GLU A 232 13.79 -2.84 -7.69
N LYS A 233 14.13 -1.69 -8.29
CA LYS A 233 15.47 -1.08 -8.09
C LYS A 233 15.72 -0.74 -6.63
N MET A 234 14.75 -0.12 -5.96
CA MET A 234 14.86 0.20 -4.54
C MET A 234 14.93 -1.08 -3.70
N ARG A 235 14.04 -2.04 -3.97
CA ARG A 235 14.05 -3.36 -3.32
C ARG A 235 15.42 -4.03 -3.44
N ASN A 236 15.94 -4.15 -4.65
CA ASN A 236 17.23 -4.77 -4.91
C ASN A 236 18.40 -4.01 -4.25
N ARG A 237 18.37 -2.66 -4.25
CA ARG A 237 19.39 -1.86 -3.59
C ARG A 237 19.42 -2.10 -2.08
N ILE A 238 18.27 -2.07 -1.40
CA ILE A 238 18.18 -2.36 0.04
C ILE A 238 18.65 -3.79 0.31
N LYS A 239 18.13 -4.76 -0.45
CA LYS A 239 18.47 -6.18 -0.32
C LYS A 239 19.98 -6.43 -0.46
N ASN A 240 20.63 -5.83 -1.45
CA ASN A 240 22.06 -6.03 -1.72
C ASN A 240 22.95 -5.38 -0.67
N ILE A 241 22.62 -4.14 -0.25
CA ILE A 241 23.42 -3.43 0.75
C ILE A 241 23.32 -4.14 2.10
N LEU A 242 22.10 -4.42 2.58
CA LEU A 242 21.90 -5.01 3.89
C LEU A 242 22.10 -6.54 3.91
N GLY A 243 21.98 -7.22 2.77
CA GLY A 243 22.06 -8.67 2.67
C GLY A 243 20.85 -9.39 3.28
N ILE A 244 19.66 -8.83 3.17
CA ILE A 244 18.44 -9.31 3.85
C ILE A 244 17.34 -9.73 2.88
N GLU A 245 16.42 -10.58 3.34
CA GLU A 245 15.15 -10.83 2.66
C GLU A 245 14.17 -9.69 2.96
N LEU A 246 13.37 -9.32 1.96
CA LEU A 246 12.43 -8.19 2.07
C LEU A 246 11.01 -8.64 1.81
N PHE A 247 10.12 -8.23 2.70
CA PHE A 247 8.70 -8.52 2.65
C PHE A 247 7.90 -7.21 2.57
N ASP A 248 6.92 -7.19 1.66
CA ASP A 248 6.04 -6.04 1.43
C ASP A 248 4.73 -6.25 2.18
N ILE A 249 4.45 -5.39 3.16
CA ILE A 249 3.25 -5.46 4.00
C ILE A 249 2.22 -4.45 3.52
N TYR A 250 0.98 -4.88 3.33
CA TYR A 250 -0.13 -4.06 2.87
C TYR A 250 -1.15 -3.77 3.97
N GLY A 251 -1.74 -2.61 3.88
CA GLY A 251 -2.85 -2.15 4.70
C GLY A 251 -2.97 -0.64 4.74
N LEU A 252 -4.05 -0.16 5.31
CA LEU A 252 -4.38 1.26 5.39
C LEU A 252 -5.03 1.58 6.74
N THR A 253 -4.82 2.80 7.22
CA THR A 253 -5.32 3.29 8.51
C THR A 253 -6.83 3.11 8.63
N GLU A 254 -7.56 3.34 7.55
CA GLU A 254 -9.02 3.27 7.49
C GLU A 254 -9.56 1.86 7.76
N CYS A 255 -8.79 0.81 7.42
CA CYS A 255 -9.22 -0.58 7.64
C CYS A 255 -8.83 -1.10 9.02
N TYR A 256 -7.63 -1.56 9.21
CA TYR A 256 -7.05 -1.93 10.52
C TYR A 256 -5.69 -1.26 10.73
N GLY A 257 -5.10 -0.70 9.69
CA GLY A 257 -3.72 -0.31 9.59
C GLY A 257 -2.95 -1.27 8.68
N PRO A 258 -1.62 -1.22 8.61
CA PRO A 258 -0.82 -2.22 7.92
C PRO A 258 -1.04 -3.60 8.54
N GLY A 259 -0.81 -4.66 7.75
CA GLY A 259 -0.92 -6.05 8.22
C GLY A 259 -2.19 -6.78 7.83
N ILE A 260 -3.04 -6.23 6.94
CA ILE A 260 -4.14 -6.99 6.34
C ILE A 260 -3.67 -7.95 5.25
N GLY A 261 -2.40 -7.84 4.85
CA GLY A 261 -1.75 -8.74 3.91
C GLY A 261 -0.24 -8.52 3.85
N ILE A 262 0.47 -9.53 3.38
CA ILE A 262 1.93 -9.52 3.22
C ILE A 262 2.33 -10.46 2.07
N ASN A 263 3.44 -10.17 1.39
CA ASN A 263 4.00 -11.15 0.48
C ASN A 263 4.71 -12.28 1.24
N CYS A 264 4.89 -13.41 0.57
CA CYS A 264 5.55 -14.60 1.11
C CYS A 264 6.95 -14.79 0.51
N PRO A 265 7.76 -15.75 1.00
CA PRO A 265 9.06 -16.08 0.42
C PRO A 265 9.02 -16.48 -1.06
N GLY A 266 7.85 -16.87 -1.59
CA GLY A 266 7.66 -17.16 -3.02
C GLY A 266 7.68 -15.90 -3.90
N GLU A 267 7.65 -14.71 -3.32
CA GLU A 267 7.65 -13.38 -4.00
C GLU A 267 6.52 -13.21 -5.04
N GLU A 268 5.45 -14.02 -4.95
CA GLU A 268 4.35 -14.06 -5.93
C GLU A 268 3.12 -13.24 -5.48
N GLY A 269 3.32 -11.97 -5.13
CA GLY A 269 2.25 -11.07 -4.71
C GLY A 269 1.99 -11.05 -3.20
N ILE A 270 0.96 -10.30 -2.81
CA ILE A 270 0.57 -10.07 -1.41
C ILE A 270 -0.62 -10.98 -1.09
N HIS A 271 -0.46 -11.88 -0.12
CA HIS A 271 -1.57 -12.64 0.45
C HIS A 271 -2.41 -11.73 1.35
N VAL A 272 -3.73 -11.75 1.17
CA VAL A 272 -4.68 -10.95 1.95
C VAL A 272 -5.49 -11.86 2.85
N PHE A 273 -5.67 -11.49 4.12
CA PHE A 273 -6.39 -12.29 5.11
C PHE A 273 -7.90 -12.19 4.92
N ASP A 274 -8.46 -13.06 4.08
CA ASP A 274 -9.86 -13.09 3.67
C ASP A 274 -10.82 -13.67 4.73
N ASP A 275 -10.32 -13.94 5.91
CA ASP A 275 -11.09 -14.16 7.12
C ASP A 275 -11.40 -12.86 7.91
N TYR A 276 -10.70 -11.77 7.59
CA TYR A 276 -10.90 -10.45 8.19
C TYR A 276 -11.43 -9.42 7.21
N VAL A 277 -11.02 -9.48 5.95
CA VAL A 277 -11.37 -8.49 4.93
C VAL A 277 -11.77 -9.17 3.62
N TYR A 278 -12.84 -8.70 3.02
CA TYR A 278 -13.17 -9.03 1.64
C TYR A 278 -12.56 -7.99 0.71
N VAL A 279 -11.87 -8.45 -0.31
CA VAL A 279 -11.25 -7.62 -1.35
C VAL A 279 -12.01 -7.78 -2.64
N GLU A 280 -12.45 -6.67 -3.21
CA GLU A 280 -12.91 -6.55 -4.59
C GLU A 280 -11.85 -5.81 -5.39
N ILE A 281 -11.64 -6.19 -6.65
CA ILE A 281 -10.84 -5.42 -7.61
C ILE A 281 -11.81 -4.90 -8.66
N LEU A 282 -12.02 -3.59 -8.68
CA LEU A 282 -13.07 -2.95 -9.47
C LEU A 282 -12.48 -2.00 -10.51
N ASP A 283 -13.14 -1.88 -11.63
CA ASP A 283 -12.90 -0.79 -12.57
C ASP A 283 -13.20 0.55 -11.86
N PRO A 284 -12.23 1.47 -11.76
CA PRO A 284 -12.38 2.69 -10.97
C PRO A 284 -13.44 3.65 -11.50
N ILE A 285 -13.88 3.50 -12.75
CA ILE A 285 -14.88 4.37 -13.40
C ILE A 285 -16.28 3.78 -13.24
N THR A 286 -16.43 2.50 -13.58
CA THR A 286 -17.75 1.84 -13.60
C THR A 286 -18.13 1.24 -12.25
N GLY A 287 -17.16 1.00 -11.35
CA GLY A 287 -17.36 0.32 -10.07
C GLY A 287 -17.72 -1.16 -10.21
N LYS A 288 -17.55 -1.75 -11.41
CA LYS A 288 -17.80 -3.17 -11.65
C LYS A 288 -16.55 -4.00 -11.43
N PRO A 289 -16.69 -5.27 -11.01
CA PRO A 289 -15.56 -6.19 -10.92
C PRO A 289 -14.80 -6.31 -12.24
N VAL A 290 -13.46 -6.32 -12.17
CA VAL A 290 -12.62 -6.64 -13.32
C VAL A 290 -12.30 -8.13 -13.35
N PRO A 291 -12.03 -8.72 -14.53
CA PRO A 291 -11.56 -10.09 -14.63
C PRO A 291 -10.29 -10.34 -13.83
N GLU A 292 -10.11 -11.57 -13.35
CA GLU A 292 -8.90 -11.99 -12.65
C GLU A 292 -7.65 -11.74 -13.50
N GLY A 293 -6.59 -11.19 -12.89
CA GLY A 293 -5.38 -10.77 -13.59
C GLY A 293 -5.45 -9.37 -14.23
N GLU A 294 -6.62 -8.75 -14.30
CA GLU A 294 -6.77 -7.38 -14.78
C GLU A 294 -6.61 -6.36 -13.64
N LEU A 295 -5.99 -5.23 -13.96
CA LEU A 295 -5.74 -4.15 -13.01
C LEU A 295 -7.04 -3.40 -12.70
N GLY A 296 -7.32 -3.23 -11.42
CA GLY A 296 -8.44 -2.42 -10.93
C GLY A 296 -8.16 -1.81 -9.58
N GLU A 297 -9.13 -1.08 -9.04
CA GLU A 297 -9.07 -0.45 -7.74
C GLU A 297 -9.46 -1.44 -6.63
N ILE A 298 -8.62 -1.54 -5.62
CA ILE A 298 -8.93 -2.32 -4.41
C ILE A 298 -10.07 -1.65 -3.67
N THR A 299 -11.10 -2.43 -3.39
CA THR A 299 -12.24 -2.04 -2.55
C THR A 299 -12.34 -3.03 -1.40
N LEU A 300 -12.51 -2.54 -0.16
CA LEU A 300 -12.44 -3.35 1.05
C LEU A 300 -13.75 -3.36 1.83
N THR A 301 -14.16 -4.55 2.30
CA THR A 301 -15.22 -4.75 3.30
C THR A 301 -14.66 -5.52 4.48
N THR A 302 -14.88 -5.04 5.71
CA THR A 302 -14.43 -5.73 6.92
C THR A 302 -15.50 -6.68 7.44
N PHE A 303 -15.12 -7.91 7.80
CA PHE A 303 -16.10 -8.91 8.26
C PHE A 303 -16.43 -8.82 9.76
N VAL A 304 -15.42 -8.50 10.59
CA VAL A 304 -15.52 -8.65 12.04
C VAL A 304 -15.13 -7.41 12.83
N LYS A 305 -14.74 -6.32 12.15
CA LYS A 305 -14.36 -5.07 12.80
C LYS A 305 -15.56 -4.43 13.50
N GLU A 306 -15.36 -4.02 14.76
CA GLU A 306 -16.44 -3.50 15.60
C GLU A 306 -16.48 -1.97 15.67
N GLY A 307 -15.34 -1.33 15.93
CA GLY A 307 -15.30 0.11 16.21
C GLY A 307 -15.73 0.97 15.03
N ALA A 308 -15.21 0.66 13.82
CA ALA A 308 -15.57 1.34 12.58
C ALA A 308 -15.53 0.35 11.41
N PRO A 309 -16.56 -0.44 11.19
CA PRO A 309 -16.63 -1.36 10.06
C PRO A 309 -16.69 -0.62 8.74
N LEU A 310 -15.98 -1.15 7.75
CA LEU A 310 -15.99 -0.64 6.38
C LEU A 310 -16.81 -1.57 5.49
N PHE A 311 -17.55 -0.96 4.57
CA PHE A 311 -18.31 -1.66 3.54
C PHE A 311 -17.96 -1.04 2.19
N ARG A 312 -17.47 -1.87 1.28
CA ARG A 312 -17.07 -1.49 -0.08
C ARG A 312 -16.30 -0.17 -0.14
N PHE A 313 -15.30 -0.05 0.75
CA PHE A 313 -14.48 1.17 0.86
C PHE A 313 -13.51 1.27 -0.31
N ARG A 314 -13.64 2.35 -1.08
CA ARG A 314 -12.80 2.69 -2.23
C ARG A 314 -11.44 3.17 -1.74
N THR A 315 -10.39 2.32 -1.87
CA THR A 315 -9.06 2.64 -1.34
C THR A 315 -8.26 3.56 -2.26
N HIS A 316 -8.62 3.58 -3.53
CA HIS A 316 -7.85 4.13 -4.64
C HIS A 316 -6.55 3.40 -4.97
N ASP A 317 -6.13 2.41 -4.20
CA ASP A 317 -4.96 1.59 -4.53
C ASP A 317 -5.28 0.66 -5.70
N LEU A 318 -4.32 0.52 -6.64
CA LEU A 318 -4.48 -0.30 -7.84
C LEU A 318 -3.70 -1.60 -7.73
N ALA A 319 -4.39 -2.72 -7.94
CA ALA A 319 -3.81 -4.06 -7.98
C ALA A 319 -4.62 -4.98 -8.92
N ALA A 320 -4.13 -6.19 -9.12
CA ALA A 320 -4.86 -7.27 -9.79
C ALA A 320 -4.84 -8.53 -8.92
N PHE A 321 -5.88 -9.37 -8.99
CA PHE A 321 -5.81 -10.71 -8.40
C PHE A 321 -4.79 -11.57 -9.15
N ILE A 322 -4.01 -12.36 -8.40
CA ILE A 322 -3.10 -13.36 -8.96
C ILE A 322 -3.77 -14.72 -8.87
N PRO A 323 -4.11 -15.34 -10.01
CA PRO A 323 -4.78 -16.63 -10.05
C PRO A 323 -3.86 -17.78 -9.59
N GLY A 324 -4.47 -18.90 -9.25
CA GLY A 324 -3.78 -20.15 -8.95
C GLY A 324 -3.18 -20.22 -7.55
N GLU A 325 -2.54 -21.36 -7.26
CA GLU A 325 -1.91 -21.62 -5.97
C GLU A 325 -0.55 -20.95 -5.85
N CYS A 326 -0.20 -20.51 -4.63
CA CYS A 326 1.13 -20.00 -4.34
C CYS A 326 2.09 -21.12 -4.00
N LYS A 327 3.35 -21.03 -4.46
CA LYS A 327 4.43 -21.98 -4.12
C LYS A 327 4.71 -22.08 -2.62
N CYS A 328 4.32 -21.06 -1.84
CA CYS A 328 4.46 -21.11 -0.38
C CYS A 328 3.45 -22.03 0.31
N GLY A 329 2.44 -22.53 -0.41
CA GLY A 329 1.38 -23.39 0.12
C GLY A 329 0.26 -22.64 0.87
N CYS A 330 0.37 -21.33 1.06
CA CYS A 330 -0.66 -20.50 1.68
C CYS A 330 -1.90 -20.44 0.79
N LYS A 331 -3.08 -20.55 1.39
CA LYS A 331 -4.38 -20.56 0.69
C LYS A 331 -5.07 -19.22 0.63
N TYR A 332 -4.56 -18.20 1.33
CA TYR A 332 -5.11 -16.85 1.23
C TYR A 332 -5.00 -16.32 -0.20
N PRO A 333 -6.02 -15.58 -0.69
CA PRO A 333 -5.98 -14.99 -2.01
C PRO A 333 -4.81 -14.02 -2.14
N ARG A 334 -4.36 -13.82 -3.38
CA ARG A 334 -3.21 -12.97 -3.66
C ARG A 334 -3.57 -11.83 -4.60
N ILE A 335 -2.99 -10.68 -4.29
CA ILE A 335 -2.99 -9.53 -5.19
C ILE A 335 -1.55 -9.20 -5.62
N THR A 336 -1.40 -8.56 -6.76
CA THR A 336 -0.10 -8.01 -7.17
C THR A 336 0.41 -7.01 -6.11
N PRO A 337 1.69 -6.68 -6.07
CA PRO A 337 2.15 -5.48 -5.39
C PRO A 337 1.32 -4.26 -5.84
N ILE A 338 1.18 -3.27 -4.97
CA ILE A 338 0.40 -2.08 -5.30
C ILE A 338 1.05 -1.35 -6.47
N MET A 339 0.32 -1.27 -7.59
CA MET A 339 0.80 -0.73 -8.86
C MET A 339 0.73 0.79 -8.94
N GLY A 340 -0.01 1.42 -8.03
CA GLY A 340 -0.23 2.87 -7.97
C GLY A 340 -1.54 3.20 -7.29
N ARG A 341 -1.98 4.45 -7.45
CA ARG A 341 -3.28 4.91 -6.96
C ARG A 341 -4.07 5.54 -8.07
N SER A 342 -5.38 5.33 -8.08
CA SER A 342 -6.28 5.94 -9.07
C SER A 342 -6.41 7.47 -8.88
N ASP A 343 -6.15 7.98 -7.67
CA ASP A 343 -6.19 9.41 -7.31
C ASP A 343 -4.81 10.12 -7.35
N ASP A 344 -3.69 9.40 -7.47
CA ASP A 344 -2.35 9.98 -7.72
C ASP A 344 -2.11 10.33 -9.20
N MET A 345 -3.15 10.21 -10.00
CA MET A 345 -3.13 10.52 -11.41
C MET A 345 -3.01 12.04 -11.64
N VAL A 346 -1.98 12.44 -12.35
CA VAL A 346 -1.85 13.82 -12.84
C VAL A 346 -2.05 13.87 -14.34
N LYS A 347 -2.83 14.86 -14.81
CA LYS A 347 -3.04 15.08 -16.23
C LYS A 347 -2.09 16.19 -16.72
N VAL A 348 -1.17 15.85 -17.60
CA VAL A 348 -0.19 16.79 -18.17
C VAL A 348 -0.31 16.77 -19.68
N LYS A 349 -0.61 17.91 -20.30
CA LYS A 349 -0.80 18.03 -21.77
C LYS A 349 -1.74 16.97 -22.35
N GLY A 350 -2.83 16.66 -21.65
CA GLY A 350 -3.80 15.65 -22.09
C GLY A 350 -3.42 14.19 -21.80
N ASN A 351 -2.19 13.90 -21.35
CA ASN A 351 -1.75 12.58 -20.96
C ASN A 351 -1.99 12.34 -19.48
N ILE A 352 -2.36 11.12 -19.14
CA ILE A 352 -2.50 10.64 -17.76
C ILE A 352 -1.16 10.06 -17.31
N ILE A 353 -0.60 10.61 -16.24
CA ILE A 353 0.70 10.22 -15.68
C ILE A 353 0.47 9.73 -14.25
N PHE A 354 0.95 8.53 -13.98
CA PHE A 354 1.07 7.96 -12.64
C PHE A 354 2.54 7.95 -12.20
N PRO A 355 2.85 7.91 -10.91
CA PRO A 355 4.20 7.64 -10.43
C PRO A 355 4.83 6.41 -11.10
N SER A 356 4.05 5.33 -11.31
CA SER A 356 4.47 4.13 -12.02
C SER A 356 4.93 4.38 -13.45
N THR A 357 4.31 5.32 -14.13
CA THR A 357 4.71 5.72 -15.50
C THR A 357 6.14 6.23 -15.53
N ILE A 358 6.51 7.05 -14.54
CA ILE A 358 7.85 7.61 -14.41
C ILE A 358 8.85 6.50 -14.05
N GLU A 359 8.49 5.66 -13.08
CA GLU A 359 9.34 4.55 -12.63
C GLU A 359 9.64 3.53 -13.73
N ASP A 360 8.67 3.25 -14.60
CA ASP A 360 8.87 2.36 -15.76
C ASP A 360 9.91 2.89 -16.76
N VAL A 361 9.94 4.22 -16.94
CA VAL A 361 10.97 4.84 -17.78
C VAL A 361 12.32 4.81 -17.08
N ILE A 362 12.38 5.18 -15.80
CA ILE A 362 13.60 5.11 -14.99
C ILE A 362 14.19 3.70 -15.02
N ARG A 363 13.34 2.67 -14.85
CA ARG A 363 13.77 1.27 -14.87
C ARG A 363 14.42 0.86 -16.20
N SER A 364 13.96 1.44 -17.29
CA SER A 364 14.44 1.09 -18.64
C SER A 364 15.80 1.73 -19.00
N VAL A 365 16.35 2.59 -18.12
CA VAL A 365 17.62 3.30 -18.36
C VAL A 365 18.70 2.78 -17.41
N PRO A 366 19.78 2.19 -17.91
CA PRO A 366 20.90 1.71 -17.10
C PRO A 366 21.54 2.84 -16.28
N GLY A 367 22.06 2.51 -15.10
CA GLY A 367 22.74 3.46 -14.22
C GLY A 367 21.85 4.46 -13.49
N THR A 368 20.51 4.42 -13.69
CA THR A 368 19.59 5.22 -12.89
C THR A 368 19.30 4.56 -11.55
N SER A 369 19.22 5.35 -10.47
CA SER A 369 18.74 4.87 -9.17
C SER A 369 17.21 4.80 -9.13
N SER A 370 16.64 4.38 -7.98
CA SER A 370 15.20 4.40 -7.75
C SER A 370 14.66 5.77 -7.34
N GLU A 371 15.56 6.71 -7.04
CA GLU A 371 15.16 8.00 -6.50
C GLU A 371 14.90 9.03 -7.59
N TYR A 372 13.70 9.60 -7.54
CA TYR A 372 13.27 10.65 -8.45
C TYR A 372 12.29 11.61 -7.77
N ARG A 373 12.13 12.79 -8.37
CA ARG A 373 11.09 13.76 -8.04
C ARG A 373 10.58 14.37 -9.36
N ALA A 374 9.26 14.41 -9.52
CA ALA A 374 8.63 15.09 -10.65
C ALA A 374 7.90 16.34 -10.17
N VAL A 375 8.09 17.44 -10.88
CA VAL A 375 7.44 18.73 -10.61
C VAL A 375 6.65 19.13 -11.84
N ILE A 376 5.39 19.50 -11.63
CA ILE A 376 4.50 19.97 -12.69
C ILE A 376 4.17 21.42 -12.41
N GLU A 377 4.39 22.28 -13.38
CA GLU A 377 4.21 23.73 -13.29
C GLU A 377 3.46 24.25 -14.51
N HIS A 378 2.78 25.37 -14.37
CA HIS A 378 2.19 26.10 -15.50
C HIS A 378 3.12 27.25 -15.87
N VAL A 379 3.83 27.14 -17.00
CA VAL A 379 4.82 28.12 -17.46
C VAL A 379 4.42 28.58 -18.85
N ASP A 380 4.31 29.90 -19.05
CA ASP A 380 3.97 30.55 -20.33
C ASP A 380 2.72 29.91 -21.00
N GLY A 381 1.65 29.69 -20.22
CA GLY A 381 0.39 29.17 -20.71
C GLY A 381 0.41 27.67 -21.06
N LYS A 382 1.47 26.94 -20.66
CA LYS A 382 1.62 25.49 -20.95
C LYS A 382 2.03 24.73 -19.71
N ASP A 383 1.51 23.52 -19.56
CA ASP A 383 1.96 22.60 -18.54
C ASP A 383 3.37 22.11 -18.88
N LYS A 384 4.28 22.25 -17.91
CA LYS A 384 5.64 21.77 -17.97
C LYS A 384 5.86 20.73 -16.88
N MET A 385 6.43 19.58 -17.25
CA MET A 385 6.82 18.54 -16.31
C MET A 385 8.35 18.42 -16.32
N THR A 386 8.96 18.58 -15.15
CA THR A 386 10.39 18.38 -14.94
C THR A 386 10.59 17.16 -14.02
N ILE A 387 11.43 16.21 -14.44
CA ILE A 387 11.73 15.00 -13.68
C ILE A 387 13.20 15.04 -13.27
N PHE A 388 13.47 15.08 -11.98
CA PHE A 388 14.81 14.93 -11.40
C PHE A 388 15.02 13.44 -11.10
N VAL A 389 16.14 12.88 -11.54
CA VAL A 389 16.49 11.48 -11.35
C VAL A 389 17.92 11.33 -10.91
N GLU A 390 18.16 10.54 -9.88
CA GLU A 390 19.50 10.18 -9.47
C GLU A 390 20.12 9.12 -10.38
N VAL A 391 21.40 9.26 -10.67
CA VAL A 391 22.19 8.25 -11.40
C VAL A 391 23.43 7.85 -10.60
N GLU A 392 23.85 6.61 -10.79
CA GLU A 392 25.05 6.05 -10.17
C GLU A 392 26.32 6.68 -10.76
N GLY A 393 27.40 6.66 -9.99
CA GLY A 393 28.69 7.18 -10.43
C GLY A 393 29.19 6.46 -11.69
N GLY A 394 29.70 7.24 -12.65
CA GLY A 394 30.16 6.72 -13.94
C GLY A 394 29.10 6.68 -15.04
N THR A 395 27.83 6.97 -14.73
CA THR A 395 26.77 7.08 -15.74
C THR A 395 26.90 8.39 -16.52
N ASP A 396 26.83 8.33 -17.85
CA ASP A 396 26.75 9.54 -18.67
C ASP A 396 25.38 10.22 -18.45
N ARG A 397 25.42 11.37 -17.78
CA ARG A 397 24.23 12.14 -17.40
C ARG A 397 23.45 12.64 -18.62
N THR A 398 24.15 13.00 -19.70
CA THR A 398 23.52 13.51 -20.92
C THR A 398 22.82 12.39 -21.66
N GLU A 399 23.49 11.27 -21.84
CA GLU A 399 22.90 10.09 -22.48
C GLU A 399 21.70 9.55 -21.70
N ALA A 400 21.79 9.46 -20.38
CA ALA A 400 20.69 9.05 -19.51
C ALA A 400 19.46 9.97 -19.66
N ALA A 401 19.63 11.28 -19.65
CA ALA A 401 18.55 12.25 -19.82
C ALA A 401 17.90 12.15 -21.22
N LEU A 402 18.68 12.02 -22.26
CA LEU A 402 18.19 11.87 -23.63
C LEU A 402 17.42 10.55 -23.80
N THR A 403 17.96 9.46 -23.29
CA THR A 403 17.31 8.13 -23.34
C THR A 403 15.99 8.13 -22.59
N MET A 404 15.93 8.74 -21.41
CA MET A 404 14.68 8.88 -20.65
C MET A 404 13.66 9.71 -21.41
N THR A 405 14.06 10.86 -21.96
CA THR A 405 13.17 11.73 -22.74
C THR A 405 12.64 10.99 -23.95
N TYR A 406 13.49 10.25 -24.66
CA TYR A 406 13.10 9.41 -25.79
C TYR A 406 12.10 8.31 -25.37
N ASN A 407 12.35 7.58 -24.28
CA ASN A 407 11.48 6.53 -23.77
C ASN A 407 10.12 7.07 -23.34
N PHE A 408 10.07 8.26 -22.70
CA PHE A 408 8.82 8.95 -22.43
C PHE A 408 8.04 9.27 -23.69
N LYS A 409 8.73 9.76 -24.75
CA LYS A 409 8.10 10.07 -26.03
C LYS A 409 7.52 8.82 -26.68
N GLN A 410 8.28 7.72 -26.70
CA GLN A 410 7.86 6.47 -27.34
C GLN A 410 6.71 5.78 -26.60
N LYS A 411 6.79 5.74 -25.26
CA LYS A 411 5.82 5.00 -24.44
C LYS A 411 4.55 5.78 -24.16
N TYR A 412 4.67 7.11 -23.95
CA TYR A 412 3.60 7.94 -23.41
C TYR A 412 3.27 9.17 -24.24
N ASN A 413 3.91 9.32 -25.39
CA ASN A 413 3.78 10.49 -26.28
C ASN A 413 3.99 11.84 -25.56
N MET A 414 4.92 11.87 -24.61
CA MET A 414 5.22 13.03 -23.76
C MET A 414 6.72 13.30 -23.75
N THR A 415 7.10 14.58 -23.66
CA THR A 415 8.50 15.01 -23.61
C THR A 415 8.70 15.87 -22.36
N PRO A 416 8.96 15.24 -21.17
CA PRO A 416 9.31 15.98 -19.98
C PRO A 416 10.73 16.56 -20.08
N GLU A 417 11.02 17.60 -19.31
CA GLU A 417 12.40 17.96 -19.03
C GLU A 417 12.98 16.95 -18.03
N VAL A 418 14.13 16.33 -18.36
CA VAL A 418 14.81 15.39 -17.47
C VAL A 418 16.09 16.01 -16.96
N LYS A 419 16.24 16.11 -15.64
CA LYS A 419 17.43 16.61 -14.94
C LYS A 419 18.08 15.49 -14.16
N ILE A 420 19.30 15.19 -14.51
CA ILE A 420 20.08 14.14 -13.85
C ILE A 420 20.90 14.72 -12.70
N VAL A 421 20.77 14.10 -11.55
CA VAL A 421 21.51 14.45 -10.31
C VAL A 421 22.31 13.25 -9.80
N GLY A 422 23.25 13.48 -8.91
CA GLY A 422 24.04 12.42 -8.28
C GLY A 422 23.25 11.69 -7.17
N VAL A 423 23.67 10.49 -6.84
CA VAL A 423 23.11 9.73 -5.72
C VAL A 423 23.25 10.52 -4.42
N GLY A 424 22.15 10.69 -3.69
CA GLY A 424 22.07 11.45 -2.44
C GLY A 424 21.80 12.96 -2.60
N GLU A 425 21.70 13.47 -3.83
CA GLU A 425 21.36 14.88 -4.07
C GLU A 425 19.86 15.18 -3.92
N LEU A 426 18.99 14.18 -4.10
CA LEU A 426 17.56 14.32 -3.80
C LEU A 426 17.30 14.11 -2.30
N PRO A 427 16.41 14.93 -1.70
CA PRO A 427 16.07 14.77 -0.28
C PRO A 427 15.54 13.37 0.04
N ARG A 428 16.07 12.76 1.09
CA ARG A 428 15.52 11.56 1.67
C ARG A 428 14.47 11.92 2.73
N SER A 429 13.38 11.18 2.78
CA SER A 429 12.35 11.39 3.77
C SER A 429 12.41 10.32 4.86
N GLU A 430 12.32 10.76 6.11
CA GLU A 430 12.10 9.87 7.26
C GLU A 430 10.64 9.43 7.39
N LYS A 431 9.77 10.06 6.59
CA LYS A 431 8.33 9.79 6.50
C LYS A 431 8.01 9.40 5.05
N LYS A 432 6.72 9.34 4.72
CA LYS A 432 6.24 9.06 3.36
C LYS A 432 6.73 10.13 2.36
N THR A 433 7.32 9.70 1.24
CA THR A 433 7.85 10.59 0.19
C THR A 433 6.78 10.89 -0.85
N LYS A 434 6.51 12.17 -1.11
CA LYS A 434 5.69 12.62 -2.24
C LYS A 434 6.57 12.74 -3.49
N ARG A 435 6.38 11.83 -4.45
CA ARG A 435 7.20 11.75 -5.67
C ARG A 435 6.80 12.72 -6.77
N ILE A 436 5.53 13.14 -6.81
CA ILE A 436 5.00 14.10 -7.79
C ILE A 436 4.47 15.33 -7.05
N GLU A 437 4.95 16.49 -7.43
CA GLU A 437 4.46 17.78 -6.96
C GLU A 437 3.75 18.49 -8.12
N ASP A 438 2.47 18.73 -7.96
CA ASP A 438 1.69 19.53 -8.89
C ASP A 438 1.53 20.95 -8.34
N LYS A 439 2.29 21.88 -8.89
CA LYS A 439 2.32 23.30 -8.50
C LYS A 439 1.47 24.20 -9.39
N ARG A 440 0.64 23.60 -10.24
CA ARG A 440 -0.21 24.40 -11.16
C ARG A 440 -1.35 25.12 -10.45
N PHE A 441 -1.64 24.71 -9.24
CA PHE A 441 -2.76 25.20 -8.43
C PHE A 441 -2.30 25.84 -7.11
N ASP A 442 -0.99 26.02 -6.94
CA ASP A 442 -0.39 26.71 -5.80
C ASP A 442 -0.51 28.25 -5.94
#